data_6cc790a966342078195ef07d3f5f5d5f
#
_entry.id   6cc790a966342078195ef07d3f5f5d5f
#
_cell.length_a   1.000
_cell.length_b   1.000
_cell.length_c   1.000
_cell.angle_alpha   90.00
_cell.angle_beta   90.00
_cell.angle_gamma   90.00
#
_symmetry.space_group_name_H-M   'P 1'
#
loop_
_entity.id
_entity.type
_entity.pdbx_description
1 polymer ?
#
loop_
_entity_poly.entity_id
_entity_poly.type
_entity_poly.pdbx_seq_one_letter_code
_entity_poly.pdbx_strand_id
1 'polypeptide(L)'
;LKEISIVLKNLTVMERAVVWVLLNTDLKMSYEDLSITLGKDKSTVRGQLNNIKRKSESLITESTEYSTGKKRYFIHDEIKNELLRDIREAQIAVQTGVQTQKKKKSESL
;
A
#
# COMPACT_ATOMS: atom_id res chain seq x y z
N LEU A 1 -13.96 -5.06 0.17
CA LEU A 1 -13.24 -3.89 0.43
C LEU A 1 -12.85 -3.79 1.86
N LYS A 2 -13.68 -4.22 2.78
CA LYS A 2 -13.24 -4.33 4.14
C LYS A 2 -12.11 -5.32 4.23
N GLU A 3 -12.09 -6.28 3.33
CA GLU A 3 -11.01 -7.24 3.30
C GLU A 3 -9.69 -6.58 3.04
N ILE A 4 -9.68 -5.55 2.21
CA ILE A 4 -8.45 -4.86 1.89
C ILE A 4 -7.91 -4.10 3.09
N SER A 5 -8.80 -3.47 3.84
CA SER A 5 -8.39 -2.77 5.06
C SER A 5 -7.82 -3.75 6.07
N ILE A 6 -8.40 -4.93 6.19
CA ILE A 6 -7.89 -5.93 7.10
C ILE A 6 -6.51 -6.40 6.64
N VAL A 7 -6.34 -6.58 5.33
CA VAL A 7 -5.06 -7.00 4.80
C VAL A 7 -3.99 -5.97 5.13
N LEU A 8 -4.30 -4.69 4.99
CA LEU A 8 -3.30 -3.66 5.29
C LEU A 8 -2.80 -3.75 6.72
N LYS A 9 -3.65 -4.13 7.65
CA LYS A 9 -3.24 -4.27 9.03
C LYS A 9 -2.27 -5.42 9.22
N ASN A 10 -2.30 -6.39 8.31
CA ASN A 10 -1.44 -7.55 8.41
C ASN A 10 -0.16 -7.43 7.62
N LEU A 11 0.06 -6.31 6.93
CA LEU A 11 1.28 -6.10 6.19
C LEU A 11 2.38 -5.59 7.11
N THR A 12 3.59 -5.99 6.81
CA THR A 12 4.75 -5.46 7.53
C THR A 12 4.98 -4.02 7.10
N VAL A 13 5.84 -3.32 7.81
CA VAL A 13 6.18 -1.94 7.50
C VAL A 13 6.73 -1.84 6.08
N MET A 14 7.60 -2.77 5.69
CA MET A 14 8.19 -2.73 4.37
C MET A 14 7.16 -3.03 3.29
N GLU A 15 6.28 -3.98 3.55
CA GLU A 15 5.21 -4.27 2.61
C GLU A 15 4.29 -3.07 2.45
N ARG A 16 3.99 -2.38 3.53
CA ARG A 16 3.18 -1.16 3.46
C ARG A 16 3.88 -0.08 2.65
N ALA A 17 5.20 0.00 2.75
CA ALA A 17 5.95 0.98 1.97
C ALA A 17 5.76 0.73 0.48
N VAL A 18 5.79 -0.53 0.06
CA VAL A 18 5.57 -0.88 -1.34
C VAL A 18 4.17 -0.45 -1.77
N VAL A 19 3.18 -0.79 -0.96
CA VAL A 19 1.80 -0.42 -1.27
C VAL A 19 1.65 1.09 -1.35
N TRP A 20 2.28 1.81 -0.42
CA TRP A 20 2.19 3.26 -0.39
C TRP A 20 2.75 3.89 -1.65
N VAL A 21 3.87 3.38 -2.14
CA VAL A 21 4.45 3.89 -3.38
C VAL A 21 3.46 3.68 -4.53
N LEU A 22 2.87 2.49 -4.61
CA LEU A 22 1.95 2.20 -5.70
C LEU A 22 0.66 2.98 -5.59
N LEU A 23 0.23 3.32 -4.37
CA LEU A 23 -0.95 4.15 -4.19
C LEU A 23 -0.72 5.57 -4.69
N ASN A 24 0.51 6.04 -4.64
CA ASN A 24 0.81 7.43 -4.93
C ASN A 24 1.38 7.65 -6.32
N THR A 25 1.25 6.68 -7.20
CA THR A 25 1.72 6.86 -8.57
C THR A 25 0.69 6.30 -9.52
N ASP A 26 0.60 6.90 -10.70
CA ASP A 26 -0.23 6.37 -11.77
C ASP A 26 0.58 5.51 -12.71
N LEU A 27 1.87 5.39 -12.47
CA LEU A 27 2.74 4.60 -13.32
C LEU A 27 2.75 3.15 -12.86
N LYS A 28 2.86 2.24 -13.82
CA LYS A 28 3.06 0.85 -13.51
C LYS A 28 4.54 0.67 -13.26
N MET A 29 4.92 0.15 -12.12
CA MET A 29 6.31 0.13 -11.68
C MET A 29 6.94 -1.24 -11.78
N SER A 30 8.16 -1.28 -12.33
CA SER A 30 8.92 -2.51 -12.41
C SER A 30 9.65 -2.73 -11.08
N TYR A 31 10.31 -3.89 -10.95
CA TYR A 31 11.16 -4.13 -9.78
C TYR A 31 12.23 -3.04 -9.67
N GLU A 32 12.78 -2.63 -10.82
CA GLU A 32 13.82 -1.62 -10.81
C GLU A 32 13.29 -0.28 -10.32
N ASP A 33 12.11 0.10 -10.80
CA ASP A 33 11.51 1.34 -10.38
C ASP A 33 11.28 1.35 -8.87
N LEU A 34 10.74 0.25 -8.35
CA LEU A 34 10.47 0.14 -6.93
C LEU A 34 11.78 0.10 -6.13
N SER A 35 12.77 -0.59 -6.66
CA SER A 35 14.07 -0.69 -6.01
C SER A 35 14.67 0.71 -5.82
N ILE A 36 14.63 1.52 -6.85
CA ILE A 36 15.16 2.87 -6.79
C ILE A 36 14.34 3.72 -5.81
N THR A 37 13.03 3.64 -5.93
CA THR A 37 12.16 4.46 -5.09
C THR A 37 12.28 4.11 -3.61
N LEU A 38 12.41 2.83 -3.31
CA LEU A 38 12.45 2.38 -1.92
C LEU A 38 13.86 2.32 -1.36
N GLY A 39 14.87 2.41 -2.21
CA GLY A 39 16.25 2.28 -1.75
C GLY A 39 16.59 0.87 -1.33
N LYS A 40 15.98 -0.14 -1.95
CA LYS A 40 16.21 -1.54 -1.64
C LYS A 40 16.58 -2.28 -2.91
N ASP A 41 17.24 -3.42 -2.76
CA ASP A 41 17.64 -4.17 -3.95
C ASP A 41 16.43 -4.91 -4.53
N LYS A 42 16.58 -5.34 -5.77
CA LYS A 42 15.47 -5.94 -6.51
C LYS A 42 14.99 -7.23 -5.88
N SER A 43 15.87 -8.01 -5.30
CA SER A 43 15.45 -9.26 -4.68
C SER A 43 14.59 -9.00 -3.45
N THR A 44 14.91 -7.96 -2.69
CA THR A 44 14.10 -7.58 -1.54
C THR A 44 12.72 -7.13 -2.01
N VAL A 45 12.67 -6.31 -3.06
CA VAL A 45 11.39 -5.85 -3.60
C VAL A 45 10.55 -7.04 -4.07
N ARG A 46 11.18 -7.97 -4.78
CA ARG A 46 10.47 -9.14 -5.26
C ARG A 46 9.87 -9.93 -4.11
N GLY A 47 10.66 -10.11 -3.05
CA GLY A 47 10.18 -10.81 -1.86
C GLY A 47 9.00 -10.12 -1.23
N GLN A 48 9.04 -8.79 -1.15
CA GLN A 48 7.93 -8.03 -0.58
C GLN A 48 6.67 -8.17 -1.43
N LEU A 49 6.80 -8.07 -2.75
CA LEU A 49 5.66 -8.21 -3.64
C LEU A 49 5.05 -9.61 -3.54
N ASN A 50 5.89 -10.63 -3.44
CA ASN A 50 5.40 -11.99 -3.29
C ASN A 50 4.66 -12.17 -1.97
N ASN A 51 5.16 -11.58 -0.91
CA ASN A 51 4.50 -11.67 0.39
C ASN A 51 3.15 -10.96 0.38
N ILE A 52 3.08 -9.79 -0.25
CA ILE A 52 1.83 -9.06 -0.37
C ILE A 52 0.84 -9.89 -1.17
N LYS A 53 1.29 -10.49 -2.26
CA LYS A 53 0.43 -11.28 -3.10
C LYS A 53 -0.14 -12.48 -2.36
N ARG A 54 0.65 -13.10 -1.51
CA ARG A 54 0.16 -14.21 -0.71
C ARG A 54 -0.88 -13.77 0.30
N LYS A 55 -0.77 -12.55 0.80
CA LYS A 55 -1.73 -12.03 1.77
C LYS A 55 -3.00 -11.51 1.11
N SER A 56 -2.88 -11.00 -0.11
CA SER A 56 -4.05 -10.55 -0.85
C SER A 56 -3.71 -10.51 -2.34
N GLU A 57 -4.32 -11.40 -3.10
CA GLU A 57 -4.08 -11.45 -4.53
C GLU A 57 -4.63 -10.24 -5.26
N SER A 58 -5.66 -9.63 -4.71
CA SER A 58 -6.34 -8.55 -5.42
C SER A 58 -5.75 -7.17 -5.18
N LEU A 59 -4.86 -7.04 -4.20
CA LEU A 59 -4.36 -5.73 -3.84
C LEU A 59 -3.46 -5.15 -4.92
N ILE A 60 -2.52 -5.91 -5.41
CA ILE A 60 -1.59 -5.44 -6.42
C ILE A 60 -1.75 -6.28 -7.68
N THR A 61 -1.79 -5.63 -8.81
CA THR A 61 -1.92 -6.28 -10.11
C THR A 61 -0.58 -6.30 -10.81
N GLU A 62 -0.28 -7.43 -11.42
CA GLU A 62 0.93 -7.60 -12.20
C GLU A 62 0.55 -7.58 -13.67
N SER A 63 1.30 -6.84 -14.48
CA SER A 63 1.12 -6.88 -15.93
C SER A 63 2.49 -7.08 -16.56
N THR A 64 2.49 -7.65 -17.76
CA THR A 64 3.74 -7.91 -18.49
C THR A 64 3.80 -6.97 -19.67
N GLU A 65 4.91 -6.27 -19.79
CA GLU A 65 5.11 -5.38 -20.91
C GLU A 65 5.38 -6.23 -22.15
N TYR A 66 4.59 -5.99 -23.18
CA TYR A 66 4.59 -6.86 -24.33
C TYR A 66 5.92 -6.94 -25.05
N SER A 67 6.56 -5.81 -25.25
CA SER A 67 7.76 -5.76 -26.06
C SER A 67 8.99 -6.33 -25.36
N THR A 68 9.07 -6.20 -24.04
CA THR A 68 10.27 -6.60 -23.31
C THR A 68 10.07 -7.78 -22.40
N GLY A 69 8.83 -8.17 -22.14
CA GLY A 69 8.54 -9.20 -21.17
C GLY A 69 8.71 -8.74 -19.74
N LYS A 70 8.96 -7.45 -19.53
CA LYS A 70 9.20 -6.93 -18.19
C LYS A 70 7.91 -6.86 -17.42
N LYS A 71 7.95 -7.28 -16.16
CA LYS A 71 6.79 -7.25 -15.30
C LYS A 71 6.67 -5.90 -14.62
N ARG A 72 5.44 -5.41 -14.53
CA ARG A 72 5.16 -4.16 -13.86
C ARG A 72 3.99 -4.35 -12.92
N TYR A 73 3.96 -3.52 -11.89
CA TYR A 73 3.00 -3.67 -10.80
C TYR A 73 2.26 -2.37 -10.57
N PHE A 74 1.00 -2.48 -10.22
CA PHE A 74 0.17 -1.32 -9.96
C PHE A 74 -1.05 -1.74 -9.13
N ILE A 75 -1.75 -0.75 -8.60
CA ILE A 75 -3.00 -0.98 -7.89
C ILE A 75 -4.10 -0.40 -8.75
N HIS A 76 -5.15 -1.19 -8.99
CA HIS A 76 -6.28 -0.72 -9.81
C HIS A 76 -6.93 0.49 -9.17
N ASP A 77 -7.48 1.37 -9.99
CA ASP A 77 -8.04 2.62 -9.53
C ASP A 77 -9.15 2.42 -8.50
N GLU A 78 -9.98 1.41 -8.68
CA GLU A 78 -11.04 1.14 -7.73
C GLU A 78 -10.49 0.85 -6.34
N ILE A 79 -9.48 0.00 -6.28
CA ILE A 79 -8.87 -0.36 -5.01
C ILE A 79 -8.11 0.83 -4.45
N LYS A 80 -7.42 1.56 -5.32
CA LYS A 80 -6.68 2.73 -4.91
C LYS A 80 -7.61 3.76 -4.26
N ASN A 81 -8.73 4.04 -4.88
CA ASN A 81 -9.68 5.01 -4.37
C ASN A 81 -10.27 4.56 -3.03
N GLU A 82 -10.53 3.28 -2.91
CA GLU A 82 -11.06 2.73 -1.69
C GLU A 82 -10.07 2.90 -0.53
N LEU A 83 -8.81 2.55 -0.78
CA LEU A 83 -7.78 2.68 0.24
C LEU A 83 -7.54 4.13 0.63
N LEU A 84 -7.50 5.02 -0.34
CA LEU A 84 -7.27 6.42 -0.05
C LEU A 84 -8.44 7.01 0.70
N ARG A 85 -9.67 6.58 0.41
CA ARG A 85 -10.82 7.02 1.15
C ARG A 85 -10.75 6.55 2.60
N ASP A 86 -10.38 5.29 2.82
CA ASP A 86 -10.28 4.76 4.17
C ASP A 86 -9.22 5.49 4.97
N ILE A 87 -8.09 5.78 4.34
CA ILE A 87 -7.02 6.51 5.00
C ILE A 87 -7.49 7.91 5.36
N ARG A 88 -8.19 8.57 4.45
CA ARG A 88 -8.69 9.91 4.70
C ARG A 88 -9.69 9.92 5.84
N GLU A 89 -10.59 8.95 5.87
CA GLU A 89 -11.56 8.87 6.93
C GLU A 89 -10.90 8.64 8.29
N ALA A 90 -9.87 7.82 8.31
CA ALA A 90 -9.13 7.59 9.54
C ALA A 90 -8.47 8.87 10.03
N GLN A 91 -7.90 9.64 9.11
CA GLN A 91 -7.26 10.90 9.47
C GLN A 91 -8.27 11.91 9.99
N ILE A 92 -9.43 11.98 9.37
CA ILE A 92 -10.47 12.88 9.81
C ILE A 92 -10.94 12.48 11.20
N ALA A 93 -11.12 11.21 11.44
CA ALA A 93 -11.55 10.76 12.75
C ALA A 93 -10.55 11.14 13.83
N VAL A 94 -9.27 11.02 13.53
CA VAL A 94 -8.24 11.41 14.49
C VAL A 94 -8.29 12.90 14.73
N GLN A 95 -8.44 13.70 13.68
CA GLN A 95 -8.45 15.14 13.82
C GLN A 95 -9.67 15.63 14.56
N THR A 96 -10.80 14.99 14.38
CA THR A 96 -12.00 15.43 15.06
C THR A 96 -12.09 14.89 16.47
N GLY A 97 -11.19 14.01 16.87
CA GLY A 97 -11.25 13.49 18.22
C GLY A 97 -12.15 12.32 18.40
N VAL A 98 -12.73 11.82 17.34
CA VAL A 98 -13.69 10.74 17.48
C VAL A 98 -13.09 9.50 18.07
N GLN A 99 -11.85 9.21 17.74
CA GLN A 99 -11.21 8.04 18.23
C GLN A 99 -10.22 8.32 19.26
N THR A 100 -10.38 9.31 20.06
CA THR A 100 -9.30 9.76 20.86
C THR A 100 -9.46 9.61 22.27
N GLN A 101 -10.13 8.59 22.74
CA GLN A 101 -10.14 8.40 24.12
C GLN A 101 -8.80 8.40 24.69
N LYS A 102 -7.86 7.69 24.11
CA LYS A 102 -6.56 7.72 24.64
C LYS A 102 -5.93 9.05 24.43
N LYS A 103 -6.18 9.65 23.32
CA LYS A 103 -5.62 10.91 23.10
C LYS A 103 -6.15 11.91 24.06
N LYS A 104 -7.41 11.88 24.30
CA LYS A 104 -7.99 12.70 25.25
C LYS A 104 -7.38 12.58 26.56
N LYS A 105 -7.09 11.43 27.01
CA LYS A 105 -6.48 11.29 28.25
C LYS A 105 -5.16 11.93 28.27
N SER A 106 -4.41 11.79 27.24
CA SER A 106 -3.10 12.30 27.29
C SER A 106 -3.11 13.78 27.21
N GLU A 107 -4.00 14.38 26.52
CA GLU A 107 -3.88 15.73 26.43
C GLU A 107 -4.65 16.46 27.31
N SER A 108 -5.47 15.84 27.95
CA SER A 108 -6.12 16.57 28.89
C SER A 108 -5.16 17.07 29.79
N LEU A 109 -4.31 16.81 29.59
CA LEU A 109 -3.47 17.41 30.20
C LEU A 109 -3.59 18.54 30.41
#